data_7e52750b9b6f418a2cc038628aa7a915
#
_entry.id   7e52750b9b6f418a2cc038628aa7a915
#
_cell.length_a   1.000
_cell.length_b   1.000
_cell.length_c   1.000
_cell.angle_alpha   90.00
_cell.angle_beta   90.00
_cell.angle_gamma   90.00
#
_symmetry.space_group_name_H-M   'P 1'
#
loop_
_entity.id
_entity.type
_entity.pdbx_description
1 polymer ?
#
loop_
_entity_poly.entity_id
_entity_poly.type
_entity_poly.pdbx_seq_one_letter_code
_entity_poly.pdbx_strand_id
1 'polypeptide(L)'
;MSIVLLRLGHRIFRDQRMTTHCALTARVFGCEKMIYSGEKDSEMEKSVEDVAKRWGSNFGVLYEKNWKKVVNGFSGKKVLLTMYGINLPNIIEKIRSIRDLLVIVGSEKVPADIYDMIDYQVAVSLQPHSEVAALAVFLDWYFQGKELEKEFKDAKIKIIPQEKGKKTISME
;
A
#
# COMPACT_ATOMS: atom_id res chain seq x y z
N MET A 1 -14.05 7.93 0.35
CA MET A 1 -12.83 7.55 1.09
C MET A 1 -11.91 6.89 0.10
N SER A 2 -10.79 7.51 -0.19
CA SER A 2 -9.80 7.04 -1.17
C SER A 2 -8.44 6.94 -0.49
N ILE A 3 -7.90 5.73 -0.37
CA ILE A 3 -6.55 5.50 0.13
C ILE A 3 -5.71 4.97 -1.02
N VAL A 4 -4.70 5.75 -1.38
CA VAL A 4 -3.79 5.46 -2.48
C VAL A 4 -2.39 5.23 -1.91
N LEU A 5 -1.73 4.16 -2.35
CA LEU A 5 -0.33 3.93 -2.05
C LEU A 5 0.55 4.58 -3.12
N LEU A 6 1.54 5.36 -2.72
CA LEU A 6 2.64 5.80 -3.58
C LEU A 6 3.94 5.10 -3.14
N ARG A 7 4.49 4.28 -4.02
CA ARG A 7 5.79 3.63 -3.82
C ARG A 7 6.87 4.36 -4.61
N LEU A 8 7.86 4.90 -3.91
CA LEU A 8 8.95 5.66 -4.53
C LEU A 8 10.13 4.77 -4.92
N GLY A 9 10.76 5.09 -6.05
CA GLY A 9 12.09 4.62 -6.40
C GLY A 9 12.21 3.13 -6.71
N HIS A 10 11.21 2.54 -7.39
CA HIS A 10 11.28 1.16 -7.84
C HIS A 10 12.44 0.92 -8.82
N ARG A 11 13.17 -0.18 -8.64
CA ARG A 11 14.23 -0.68 -9.51
C ARG A 11 13.97 -2.14 -9.84
N ILE A 12 13.94 -2.48 -11.13
CA ILE A 12 13.53 -3.80 -11.62
C ILE A 12 14.34 -4.93 -10.97
N PHE A 13 15.67 -4.84 -11.00
CA PHE A 13 16.54 -5.94 -10.51
C PHE A 13 16.59 -6.07 -8.98
N ARG A 14 16.23 -5.03 -8.23
CA ARG A 14 16.36 -5.03 -6.77
C ARG A 14 15.04 -5.06 -6.03
N ASP A 15 14.06 -4.35 -6.54
CA ASP A 15 12.85 -4.03 -5.79
C ASP A 15 11.59 -4.75 -6.30
N GLN A 16 11.67 -5.53 -7.41
CA GLN A 16 10.52 -6.16 -8.07
C GLN A 16 9.64 -6.93 -7.08
N ARG A 17 10.24 -7.83 -6.31
CA ARG A 17 9.51 -8.62 -5.32
C ARG A 17 8.94 -7.74 -4.20
N MET A 18 9.70 -6.78 -3.70
CA MET A 18 9.27 -5.87 -2.64
C MET A 18 8.11 -4.99 -3.10
N THR A 19 8.18 -4.43 -4.30
CA THR A 19 7.12 -3.60 -4.88
C THR A 19 5.84 -4.42 -5.13
N THR A 20 5.98 -5.67 -5.63
CA THR A 20 4.85 -6.59 -5.76
C THR A 20 4.16 -6.83 -4.41
N HIS A 21 4.93 -7.10 -3.35
CA HIS A 21 4.39 -7.33 -2.02
C HIS A 21 3.74 -6.07 -1.43
N CYS A 22 4.30 -4.88 -1.66
CA CYS A 22 3.64 -3.62 -1.30
C CYS A 22 2.27 -3.47 -1.98
N ALA A 23 2.19 -3.79 -3.29
CA ALA A 23 0.94 -3.73 -4.03
C ALA A 23 -0.10 -4.73 -3.52
N LEU A 24 0.30 -5.98 -3.27
CA LEU A 24 -0.59 -7.02 -2.72
C LEU A 24 -1.07 -6.68 -1.32
N THR A 25 -0.19 -6.14 -0.47
CA THR A 25 -0.55 -5.66 0.87
C THR A 25 -1.54 -4.50 0.77
N ALA A 26 -1.25 -3.49 -0.03
CA ALA A 26 -2.15 -2.36 -0.24
C ALA A 26 -3.55 -2.81 -0.70
N ARG A 27 -3.60 -3.76 -1.65
CA ARG A 27 -4.86 -4.34 -2.15
C ARG A 27 -5.69 -4.98 -1.02
N VAL A 28 -5.05 -5.83 -0.22
CA VAL A 28 -5.75 -6.58 0.85
C VAL A 28 -6.15 -5.66 1.98
N PHE A 29 -5.28 -4.74 2.38
CA PHE A 29 -5.47 -3.82 3.49
C PHE A 29 -6.23 -2.53 3.11
N GLY A 30 -6.99 -2.52 2.01
CA GLY A 30 -8.01 -1.52 1.77
C GLY A 30 -7.61 -0.30 0.93
N CYS A 31 -6.41 -0.26 0.36
CA CYS A 31 -6.08 0.76 -0.63
C CYS A 31 -6.87 0.54 -1.93
N GLU A 32 -7.17 1.63 -2.61
CA GLU A 32 -7.86 1.63 -3.90
C GLU A 32 -6.92 1.23 -5.05
N LYS A 33 -5.69 1.73 -5.01
CA LYS A 33 -4.65 1.50 -6.02
C LYS A 33 -3.26 1.78 -5.48
N MET A 34 -2.25 1.31 -6.22
CA MET A 34 -0.87 1.74 -6.03
C MET A 34 -0.39 2.54 -7.24
N ILE A 35 0.30 3.64 -6.97
CA ILE A 35 1.13 4.36 -7.95
C ILE A 35 2.58 4.11 -7.58
N TYR A 36 3.45 3.87 -8.55
CA TYR A 36 4.87 3.72 -8.29
C TYR A 36 5.72 4.54 -9.24
N SER A 37 6.90 4.96 -8.78
CA SER A 37 7.88 5.71 -9.54
C SER A 37 9.22 4.97 -9.59
N GLY A 38 10.13 5.43 -10.44
CA GLY A 38 11.42 4.80 -10.69
C GLY A 38 11.44 4.16 -12.07
N GLU A 39 11.84 2.90 -12.15
CA GLU A 39 11.84 2.13 -13.39
C GLU A 39 10.46 1.53 -13.64
N LYS A 40 10.01 1.56 -14.91
CA LYS A 40 8.72 0.96 -15.30
C LYS A 40 8.88 -0.56 -15.39
N ASP A 41 8.03 -1.31 -14.68
CA ASP A 41 8.03 -2.77 -14.61
C ASP A 41 6.66 -3.35 -14.97
N SER A 42 6.48 -3.64 -16.27
CA SER A 42 5.21 -4.19 -16.78
C SER A 42 4.96 -5.64 -16.34
N GLU A 43 5.99 -6.40 -15.98
CA GLU A 43 5.83 -7.76 -15.45
C GLU A 43 5.27 -7.74 -14.03
N MET A 44 5.77 -6.83 -13.20
CA MET A 44 5.23 -6.59 -11.86
C MET A 44 3.78 -6.10 -11.93
N GLU A 45 3.47 -5.13 -12.80
CA GLU A 45 2.10 -4.64 -13.01
C GLU A 45 1.15 -5.78 -13.35
N LYS A 46 1.53 -6.61 -14.35
CA LYS A 46 0.75 -7.77 -14.79
C LYS A 46 0.57 -8.81 -13.69
N SER A 47 1.62 -9.10 -12.93
CA SER A 47 1.55 -10.05 -11.81
C SER A 47 0.51 -9.64 -10.76
N VAL A 48 0.47 -8.37 -10.39
CA VAL A 48 -0.52 -7.84 -9.44
C VAL A 48 -1.93 -7.85 -10.03
N GLU A 49 -2.06 -7.48 -11.30
CA GLU A 49 -3.35 -7.50 -12.01
C GLU A 49 -3.94 -8.92 -12.08
N ASP A 50 -3.10 -9.93 -12.38
CA ASP A 50 -3.53 -11.33 -12.43
C ASP A 50 -4.00 -11.83 -11.05
N VAL A 51 -3.35 -11.39 -9.97
CA VAL A 51 -3.83 -11.67 -8.61
C VAL A 51 -5.17 -10.99 -8.35
N ALA A 52 -5.31 -9.71 -8.71
CA ALA A 52 -6.56 -8.97 -8.52
C ALA A 52 -7.72 -9.60 -9.28
N LYS A 53 -7.52 -10.03 -10.53
CA LYS A 53 -8.51 -10.73 -11.35
C LYS A 53 -8.92 -12.09 -10.78
N ARG A 54 -7.97 -12.83 -10.21
CA ARG A 54 -8.22 -14.16 -9.65
C ARG A 54 -8.91 -14.10 -8.29
N TRP A 55 -8.45 -13.21 -7.42
CA TRP A 55 -8.90 -13.11 -6.03
C TRP A 55 -9.92 -12.00 -5.78
N GLY A 56 -10.39 -11.36 -6.85
CA GLY A 56 -11.36 -10.27 -6.81
C GLY A 56 -10.77 -8.96 -6.34
N SER A 57 -10.93 -7.94 -7.03
CA SER A 57 -10.87 -6.49 -6.74
C SER A 57 -10.59 -5.71 -8.02
N ASN A 58 -10.92 -4.43 -7.98
CA ASN A 58 -10.56 -3.47 -9.04
C ASN A 58 -9.24 -2.74 -8.72
N PHE A 59 -8.39 -3.35 -7.87
CA PHE A 59 -7.11 -2.76 -7.51
C PHE A 59 -6.17 -2.71 -8.71
N GLY A 60 -5.65 -1.54 -9.02
CA GLY A 60 -4.73 -1.31 -10.11
C GLY A 60 -3.37 -0.81 -9.65
N VAL A 61 -2.36 -1.06 -10.48
CA VAL A 61 -1.02 -0.52 -10.32
C VAL A 61 -0.73 0.42 -11.48
N LEU A 62 -0.29 1.64 -11.20
CA LEU A 62 -0.04 2.68 -12.17
C LEU A 62 1.41 3.17 -12.07
N TYR A 63 2.08 3.29 -13.20
CA TYR A 63 3.39 3.90 -13.27
C TYR A 63 3.29 5.41 -13.49
N GLU A 64 3.96 6.20 -12.65
CA GLU A 64 4.18 7.63 -12.88
C GLU A 64 5.63 7.99 -12.52
N LYS A 65 6.44 8.26 -13.53
CA LYS A 65 7.86 8.60 -13.37
C LYS A 65 8.04 9.82 -12.46
N ASN A 66 7.19 10.81 -12.61
CA ASN A 66 7.24 12.04 -11.82
C ASN A 66 6.37 11.93 -10.55
N TRP A 67 6.95 11.35 -9.50
CA TRP A 67 6.27 11.21 -8.21
C TRP A 67 5.78 12.55 -7.61
N LYS A 68 6.46 13.68 -7.89
CA LYS A 68 6.02 15.01 -7.44
C LYS A 68 4.66 15.40 -8.03
N LYS A 69 4.42 15.01 -9.29
CA LYS A 69 3.11 15.20 -9.92
C LYS A 69 2.01 14.46 -9.17
N VAL A 70 2.27 13.25 -8.68
CA VAL A 70 1.33 12.47 -7.87
C VAL A 70 1.05 13.17 -6.55
N VAL A 71 2.11 13.56 -5.83
CA VAL A 71 1.99 14.21 -4.51
C VAL A 71 1.27 15.55 -4.62
N ASN A 72 1.63 16.39 -5.60
CA ASN A 72 0.99 17.70 -5.79
C ASN A 72 -0.45 17.60 -6.30
N GLY A 73 -0.75 16.59 -7.13
CA GLY A 73 -2.08 16.38 -7.68
C GLY A 73 -3.07 15.69 -6.73
N PHE A 74 -2.60 15.17 -5.59
CA PHE A 74 -3.48 14.51 -4.63
C PHE A 74 -4.14 15.52 -3.69
N SER A 75 -5.46 15.58 -3.72
CA SER A 75 -6.26 16.55 -2.96
C SER A 75 -6.41 16.24 -1.47
N GLY A 76 -6.18 14.97 -1.07
CA GLY A 76 -6.25 14.53 0.34
C GLY A 76 -4.95 14.79 1.10
N LYS A 77 -4.85 14.21 2.30
CA LYS A 77 -3.65 14.28 3.14
C LYS A 77 -2.59 13.27 2.73
N LYS A 78 -1.35 13.65 2.88
CA LYS A 78 -0.17 12.88 2.48
C LYS A 78 0.58 12.40 3.72
N VAL A 79 0.75 11.10 3.85
CA VAL A 79 1.40 10.43 4.98
C VAL A 79 2.62 9.69 4.48
N LEU A 80 3.81 10.10 4.89
CA LEU A 80 5.05 9.38 4.63
C LEU A 80 5.34 8.40 5.77
N LEU A 81 5.45 7.12 5.45
CA LEU A 81 5.90 6.10 6.39
C LEU A 81 7.44 6.08 6.42
N THR A 82 8.00 6.47 7.53
CA THR A 82 9.45 6.57 7.72
C THR A 82 9.80 6.42 9.19
N MET A 83 10.91 5.77 9.50
CA MET A 83 11.37 5.60 10.89
C MET A 83 11.72 6.92 11.61
N TYR A 84 11.79 8.02 10.88
CA TYR A 84 12.06 9.36 11.43
C TYR A 84 10.79 10.13 11.83
N GLY A 85 9.61 9.53 11.64
CA GLY A 85 8.32 10.15 11.92
C GLY A 85 7.89 10.07 13.38
N ILE A 86 6.69 10.59 13.65
CA ILE A 86 6.02 10.42 14.94
C ILE A 86 5.54 8.97 15.05
N ASN A 87 5.77 8.33 16.18
CA ASN A 87 5.30 6.97 16.42
C ASN A 87 3.79 6.83 16.18
N LEU A 88 3.42 5.81 15.44
CA LEU A 88 2.06 5.53 15.02
C LEU A 88 1.02 5.63 16.15
N PRO A 89 1.24 5.05 17.36
CA PRO A 89 0.28 5.17 18.46
C PRO A 89 -0.04 6.60 18.87
N ASN A 90 0.91 7.53 18.68
CA ASN A 90 0.78 8.92 19.12
C ASN A 90 0.05 9.83 18.11
N ILE A 91 -0.18 9.36 16.88
CA ILE A 91 -0.73 10.20 15.82
C ILE A 91 -1.94 9.57 15.10
N ILE A 92 -2.15 8.26 15.26
CA ILE A 92 -3.13 7.53 14.47
C ILE A 92 -4.56 8.05 14.64
N GLU A 93 -4.96 8.47 15.84
CA GLU A 93 -6.30 8.99 16.08
C GLU A 93 -6.60 10.23 15.23
N LYS A 94 -5.60 11.11 15.07
CA LYS A 94 -5.72 12.27 14.20
C LYS A 94 -5.84 11.87 12.73
N ILE A 95 -5.09 10.85 12.30
CA ILE A 95 -5.07 10.39 10.91
C ILE A 95 -6.37 9.63 10.55
N ARG A 96 -6.95 8.86 11.46
CA ARG A 96 -8.21 8.13 11.25
C ARG A 96 -9.39 9.02 10.85
N SER A 97 -9.39 10.28 11.27
CA SER A 97 -10.44 11.23 10.89
C SER A 97 -10.38 11.66 9.42
N ILE A 98 -9.27 11.38 8.73
CA ILE A 98 -9.01 11.80 7.35
C ILE A 98 -9.47 10.70 6.40
N ARG A 99 -10.34 11.03 5.47
CA ARG A 99 -10.94 10.05 4.55
C ARG A 99 -10.10 9.75 3.31
N ASP A 100 -9.33 10.74 2.84
CA ASP A 100 -8.58 10.63 1.60
C ASP A 100 -7.09 10.79 1.90
N LEU A 101 -6.35 9.67 1.76
CA LEU A 101 -4.94 9.57 2.11
C LEU A 101 -4.09 9.12 0.92
N LEU A 102 -2.97 9.81 0.72
CA LEU A 102 -1.83 9.29 -0.04
C LEU A 102 -0.82 8.73 0.97
N VAL A 103 -0.77 7.42 1.09
CA VAL A 103 0.25 6.74 1.91
C VAL A 103 1.49 6.57 1.05
N ILE A 104 2.63 7.05 1.53
CA ILE A 104 3.88 7.06 0.78
C ILE A 104 4.89 6.16 1.47
N VAL A 105 5.46 5.23 0.72
CA VAL A 105 6.59 4.39 1.16
C VAL A 105 7.76 4.58 0.21
N GLY A 106 8.96 4.66 0.78
CA GLY A 106 10.19 4.76 0.02
C GLY A 106 10.79 3.40 -0.32
N SER A 107 11.80 3.41 -1.20
CA SER A 107 12.81 2.37 -1.24
C SER A 107 13.95 2.76 -0.27
N GLU A 108 15.20 2.41 -0.56
CA GLU A 108 16.35 2.65 0.32
C GLU A 108 16.56 4.12 0.73
N LYS A 109 16.31 5.05 -0.21
CA LYS A 109 16.43 6.50 0.05
C LYS A 109 15.20 7.22 -0.46
N VAL A 110 14.61 8.00 0.42
CA VAL A 110 13.50 8.90 0.09
C VAL A 110 14.11 10.25 -0.33
N PRO A 111 13.66 10.86 -1.45
CA PRO A 111 14.11 12.19 -1.85
C PRO A 111 13.88 13.23 -0.74
N ALA A 112 14.89 14.07 -0.45
CA ALA A 112 14.82 15.01 0.66
C ALA A 112 13.66 16.01 0.53
N ASP A 113 13.35 16.42 -0.69
CA ASP A 113 12.28 17.39 -0.99
C ASP A 113 10.86 16.87 -0.73
N ILE A 114 10.68 15.57 -0.50
CA ILE A 114 9.35 15.05 -0.15
C ILE A 114 8.89 15.54 1.23
N TYR A 115 9.83 15.80 2.14
CA TYR A 115 9.50 16.23 3.51
C TYR A 115 8.77 17.57 3.56
N ASP A 116 8.98 18.43 2.55
CA ASP A 116 8.27 19.71 2.42
C ASP A 116 6.88 19.57 1.75
N MET A 117 6.58 18.38 1.21
CA MET A 117 5.37 18.15 0.40
C MET A 117 4.31 17.29 1.10
N ILE A 118 4.62 16.76 2.27
CA ILE A 118 3.74 15.86 3.03
C ILE A 118 3.09 16.57 4.21
N ASP A 119 1.97 16.02 4.67
CA ASP A 119 1.26 16.53 5.85
C ASP A 119 1.70 15.83 7.15
N TYR A 120 2.09 14.55 7.06
CA TYR A 120 2.46 13.74 8.22
C TYR A 120 3.64 12.82 7.92
N GLN A 121 4.57 12.75 8.87
CA GLN A 121 5.60 11.71 8.94
C GLN A 121 5.23 10.75 10.06
N VAL A 122 5.10 9.46 9.73
CA VAL A 122 4.66 8.44 10.67
C VAL A 122 5.68 7.31 10.74
N ALA A 123 6.12 6.99 11.95
CA ALA A 123 6.96 5.84 12.22
C ALA A 123 6.11 4.71 12.78
N VAL A 124 6.08 3.57 12.10
CA VAL A 124 5.52 2.34 12.65
C VAL A 124 6.44 1.82 13.76
N SER A 125 7.74 1.96 13.58
CA SER A 125 8.78 1.80 14.59
C SER A 125 9.91 2.80 14.32
N LEU A 126 10.64 3.19 15.37
CA LEU A 126 11.86 4.00 15.27
C LEU A 126 13.10 3.15 14.94
N GLN A 127 12.90 1.95 14.42
CA GLN A 127 13.94 1.02 14.00
C GLN A 127 13.81 0.68 12.51
N PRO A 128 14.91 0.39 11.81
CA PRO A 128 14.85 -0.06 10.43
C PRO A 128 14.07 -1.35 10.29
N HIS A 129 13.11 -1.37 9.37
CA HIS A 129 12.35 -2.57 9.01
C HIS A 129 11.75 -2.43 7.60
N SER A 130 11.05 -3.46 7.16
CA SER A 130 10.46 -3.52 5.82
C SER A 130 9.33 -2.50 5.63
N GLU A 131 9.29 -1.86 4.47
CA GLU A 131 8.20 -0.97 4.05
C GLU A 131 6.85 -1.72 3.92
N VAL A 132 6.87 -3.02 3.62
CA VAL A 132 5.66 -3.85 3.61
C VAL A 132 5.07 -3.99 5.02
N ALA A 133 5.93 -4.20 6.01
CA ALA A 133 5.51 -4.28 7.41
C ALA A 133 4.98 -2.92 7.90
N ALA A 134 5.66 -1.83 7.57
CA ALA A 134 5.20 -0.47 7.89
C ALA A 134 3.81 -0.21 7.28
N LEU A 135 3.63 -0.53 6.01
CA LEU A 135 2.37 -0.36 5.30
C LEU A 135 1.23 -1.17 5.94
N ALA A 136 1.45 -2.47 6.19
CA ALA A 136 0.45 -3.35 6.75
C ALA A 136 0.00 -2.88 8.15
N VAL A 137 0.95 -2.62 9.04
CA VAL A 137 0.64 -2.16 10.41
C VAL A 137 -0.04 -0.80 10.40
N PHE A 138 0.41 0.15 9.55
CA PHE A 138 -0.23 1.45 9.43
C PHE A 138 -1.69 1.32 8.99
N LEU A 139 -1.97 0.53 7.96
CA LEU A 139 -3.32 0.34 7.44
C LEU A 139 -4.22 -0.40 8.44
N ASP A 140 -3.72 -1.44 9.11
CA ASP A 140 -4.45 -2.15 10.16
C ASP A 140 -4.84 -1.21 11.31
N TRP A 141 -3.91 -0.41 11.79
CA TRP A 141 -4.22 0.60 12.81
C TRP A 141 -5.19 1.67 12.32
N TYR A 142 -5.09 2.06 11.06
CA TYR A 142 -6.01 3.03 10.46
C TYR A 142 -7.43 2.47 10.38
N PHE A 143 -7.61 1.25 9.88
CA PHE A 143 -8.90 0.58 9.73
C PHE A 143 -9.40 -0.13 11.00
N GLN A 144 -8.55 -0.27 12.03
CA GLN A 144 -8.88 -0.95 13.29
C GLN A 144 -9.26 -2.43 13.09
N GLY A 145 -8.55 -3.14 12.22
CA GLY A 145 -8.78 -4.55 11.91
C GLY A 145 -9.97 -4.84 11.00
N LYS A 146 -10.77 -3.84 10.64
CA LYS A 146 -11.98 -4.04 9.80
C LYS A 146 -11.66 -4.49 8.38
N GLU A 147 -10.50 -4.13 7.87
CA GLU A 147 -10.03 -4.56 6.55
C GLU A 147 -9.76 -6.08 6.49
N LEU A 148 -9.47 -6.72 7.61
CA LEU A 148 -9.21 -8.18 7.70
C LEU A 148 -10.47 -9.01 7.41
N GLU A 149 -11.65 -8.43 7.59
CA GLU A 149 -12.94 -9.06 7.30
C GLU A 149 -13.49 -8.69 5.91
N LYS A 150 -12.69 -7.95 5.12
CA LYS A 150 -13.13 -7.47 3.81
C LYS A 150 -13.38 -8.62 2.84
N GLU A 151 -14.57 -8.67 2.30
CA GLU A 151 -14.92 -9.58 1.21
C GLU A 151 -14.59 -8.98 -0.16
N PHE A 152 -14.05 -9.80 -1.06
CA PHE A 152 -13.79 -9.47 -2.45
C PHE A 152 -14.86 -10.13 -3.34
N LYS A 153 -15.84 -9.35 -3.77
CA LYS A 153 -17.07 -9.86 -4.42
C LYS A 153 -16.83 -10.56 -5.76
N ASP A 154 -15.85 -10.07 -6.55
CA ASP A 154 -15.58 -10.58 -7.90
C ASP A 154 -14.46 -11.65 -7.92
N ALA A 155 -14.24 -12.34 -6.80
CA ALA A 155 -13.24 -13.37 -6.69
C ALA A 155 -13.66 -14.63 -7.48
N LYS A 156 -12.75 -15.16 -8.32
CA LYS A 156 -12.94 -16.45 -9.01
C LYS A 156 -12.61 -17.65 -8.12
N ILE A 157 -11.91 -17.41 -7.03
CA ILE A 157 -11.50 -18.42 -6.06
C ILE A 157 -11.79 -17.88 -4.67
N LYS A 158 -12.44 -18.69 -3.83
CA LYS A 158 -12.69 -18.37 -2.43
C LYS A 158 -12.00 -19.40 -1.53
N ILE A 159 -11.35 -18.92 -0.47
CA ILE A 159 -10.79 -19.78 0.58
C ILE A 159 -11.90 -20.07 1.58
N ILE A 160 -12.03 -21.34 1.96
CA ILE A 160 -12.85 -21.75 3.09
C ILE A 160 -11.91 -21.98 4.27
N PRO A 161 -11.97 -21.15 5.32
CA PRO A 161 -11.09 -21.29 6.47
C PRO A 161 -11.15 -22.69 7.09
N GLN A 162 -10.00 -23.22 7.46
CA GLN A 162 -9.86 -24.52 8.09
C GLN A 162 -8.90 -24.40 9.28
N GLU A 163 -9.14 -25.15 10.35
CA GLU A 163 -8.16 -25.25 11.46
C GLU A 163 -6.86 -25.92 10.99
N LYS A 164 -6.97 -26.88 10.08
CA LYS A 164 -5.82 -27.58 9.45
C LYS A 164 -6.13 -27.86 7.98
N GLY A 165 -5.09 -27.78 7.15
CA GLY A 165 -5.20 -28.07 5.72
C GLY A 165 -5.60 -26.87 4.88
N LYS A 166 -6.04 -27.11 3.64
CA LYS A 166 -6.40 -26.10 2.64
C LYS A 166 -7.71 -26.49 1.98
N LYS A 167 -8.63 -25.54 1.87
CA LYS A 167 -9.87 -25.72 1.12
C LYS A 167 -10.17 -24.47 0.32
N THR A 168 -10.33 -24.62 -0.99
CA THR A 168 -10.73 -23.55 -1.91
C THR A 168 -11.94 -24.01 -2.72
N ILE A 169 -12.76 -23.06 -3.13
CA ILE A 169 -13.86 -23.27 -4.08
C ILE A 169 -13.68 -22.33 -5.26
N SER A 170 -13.99 -22.81 -6.46
CA SER A 170 -14.11 -21.99 -7.66
C SER A 170 -15.46 -21.28 -7.64
N MET A 171 -15.47 -20.01 -7.97
CA MET A 171 -16.68 -19.21 -8.15
C MET A 171 -16.88 -19.06 -9.66
N GLU A 172 -17.94 -19.65 -10.19
CA GLU A 172 -18.34 -19.52 -11.60
C GLU A 172 -18.96 -18.14 -11.87
#